data_14e4dfc1b08a8a389cb8eee3d2f7d905
#
_entry.id   14e4dfc1b08a8a389cb8eee3d2f7d905
#
_cell.length_a   1.000
_cell.length_b   1.000
_cell.length_c   1.000
_cell.angle_alpha   90.00
_cell.angle_beta   90.00
_cell.angle_gamma   90.00
#
_symmetry.space_group_name_H-M   'P 1'
#
loop_
_entity.id
_entity.type
_entity.pdbx_description
1 polymer ?
#
loop_
_entity_poly.entity_id
_entity_poly.type
_entity_poly.pdbx_seq_one_letter_code
_entity_poly.pdbx_strand_id
1 'polypeptide(L)'
;MTLPDAIPILAPLASWFDAVRRDLPWRAADLDRPHPDPYAVLVSEVMLQQTQVATVIPYFRKWMQRFPDLAALAAAGEDDVHALWAGLGYYRRARNLHRAAAALARDGWPGDLDGLLALPGLGPYTAAALAAQAFQWPTPALDGNAFRVAARLLALEGDPRRAAAALRAWLAPALAAHGPSRLTQAIMELGATLCAPAPRCGPCPLRGACRAQREGRTDRIPPVRARATPREAELHLLAIASPSGWLLRPPTASGLLAGLWSWPWVAAEDLPEAGAGTDAAAEAALPYGAVDGRSWPGWVQVYSHLRQTVHPGSLRLATTPAAPAGLAWIPDPDLPGLPMGRRDQRLRDLLARPSLLPLDRVGLAAARAVLATDPASDL
;
A
#
# COMPACT_ATOMS: atom_id res chain seq x y z
N MET A 1 -22.74 -26.29 -12.48
CA MET A 1 -23.75 -25.44 -11.80
C MET A 1 -24.16 -24.38 -12.80
N THR A 2 -25.39 -24.41 -13.27
CA THR A 2 -25.91 -23.37 -14.16
C THR A 2 -26.25 -22.14 -13.33
N LEU A 3 -25.57 -21.04 -13.61
CA LEU A 3 -25.84 -19.74 -12.95
C LEU A 3 -27.10 -19.12 -13.57
N PRO A 4 -27.94 -18.38 -12.79
CA PRO A 4 -29.08 -17.68 -13.31
C PRO A 4 -28.64 -16.52 -14.22
N ASP A 5 -29.53 -16.00 -15.05
CA ASP A 5 -29.25 -14.85 -15.90
C ASP A 5 -28.89 -13.61 -15.05
N ALA A 6 -27.71 -13.04 -15.30
CA ALA A 6 -27.20 -11.88 -14.56
C ALA A 6 -27.89 -10.57 -14.96
N ILE A 7 -28.36 -10.46 -16.20
CA ILE A 7 -28.92 -9.22 -16.76
C ILE A 7 -30.10 -8.72 -15.91
N PRO A 8 -31.21 -9.48 -15.76
CA PRO A 8 -32.36 -9.01 -14.97
C PRO A 8 -32.02 -8.88 -13.47
N ILE A 9 -31.12 -9.71 -12.95
CA ILE A 9 -30.72 -9.69 -11.53
C ILE A 9 -30.01 -8.40 -11.18
N LEU A 10 -29.14 -7.88 -12.04
CA LEU A 10 -28.29 -6.73 -11.78
C LEU A 10 -28.87 -5.40 -12.27
N ALA A 11 -29.97 -5.40 -13.01
CA ALA A 11 -30.63 -4.18 -13.47
C ALA A 11 -30.96 -3.19 -12.34
N PRO A 12 -31.51 -3.59 -11.16
CA PRO A 12 -31.78 -2.66 -10.06
C PRO A 12 -30.55 -2.02 -9.48
N LEU A 13 -29.38 -2.67 -9.62
CA LEU A 13 -28.11 -2.17 -9.09
C LEU A 13 -27.60 -0.96 -9.89
N ALA A 14 -27.76 -0.95 -11.22
CA ALA A 14 -27.37 0.15 -12.07
C ALA A 14 -28.17 1.43 -11.71
N SER A 15 -29.50 1.33 -11.62
CA SER A 15 -30.37 2.45 -11.24
C SER A 15 -30.09 2.96 -9.81
N TRP A 16 -29.86 2.04 -8.87
CA TRP A 16 -29.47 2.41 -7.50
C TRP A 16 -28.17 3.20 -7.49
N PHE A 17 -27.16 2.76 -8.23
CA PHE A 17 -25.87 3.41 -8.29
C PHE A 17 -25.97 4.85 -8.81
N ASP A 18 -26.73 5.10 -9.85
CA ASP A 18 -26.94 6.45 -10.38
C ASP A 18 -27.53 7.40 -9.33
N ALA A 19 -28.38 6.89 -8.43
CA ALA A 19 -29.01 7.68 -7.36
C ALA A 19 -28.09 7.95 -6.15
N VAL A 20 -27.11 7.06 -5.87
CA VAL A 20 -26.34 7.13 -4.60
C VAL A 20 -24.82 7.21 -4.77
N ARG A 21 -24.32 7.20 -6.01
CA ARG A 21 -22.87 7.22 -6.27
C ARG A 21 -22.17 8.40 -5.61
N ARG A 22 -21.07 8.13 -4.94
CA ARG A 22 -20.23 9.18 -4.35
C ARG A 22 -19.59 10.01 -5.45
N ASP A 23 -19.48 11.32 -5.20
CA ASP A 23 -18.65 12.20 -6.03
C ASP A 23 -17.18 11.95 -5.72
N LEU A 24 -16.46 11.38 -6.69
CA LEU A 24 -15.04 11.05 -6.56
C LEU A 24 -14.25 11.73 -7.69
N PRO A 25 -13.08 12.32 -7.40
CA PRO A 25 -12.34 13.15 -8.36
C PRO A 25 -11.86 12.40 -9.62
N TRP A 26 -11.86 11.08 -9.59
CA TRP A 26 -11.49 10.21 -10.71
C TRP A 26 -12.69 9.57 -11.41
N ARG A 27 -13.92 9.99 -11.10
CA ARG A 27 -15.13 9.41 -11.67
C ARG A 27 -15.71 10.33 -12.75
N ALA A 28 -15.95 9.80 -13.95
CA ALA A 28 -16.62 10.55 -15.00
C ALA A 28 -18.07 10.90 -14.62
N ALA A 29 -18.54 12.04 -15.08
CA ALA A 29 -19.95 12.44 -14.95
C ALA A 29 -20.86 11.52 -15.80
N ASP A 30 -20.46 11.26 -17.04
CA ASP A 30 -21.12 10.33 -17.97
C ASP A 30 -20.45 8.96 -17.89
N LEU A 31 -21.19 7.95 -17.47
CA LEU A 31 -20.71 6.58 -17.33
C LEU A 31 -21.08 5.68 -18.52
N ASP A 32 -21.75 6.22 -19.53
CA ASP A 32 -22.15 5.49 -20.74
C ASP A 32 -21.13 5.66 -21.87
N ARG A 33 -20.13 6.50 -21.66
CA ARG A 33 -19.05 6.76 -22.62
C ARG A 33 -17.69 6.38 -22.04
N PRO A 34 -16.68 6.14 -22.89
CA PRO A 34 -15.30 6.05 -22.44
C PRO A 34 -14.92 7.24 -21.55
N HIS A 35 -14.14 6.99 -20.52
CA HIS A 35 -13.69 8.05 -19.62
C HIS A 35 -12.83 9.06 -20.37
N PRO A 36 -13.06 10.38 -20.22
CA PRO A 36 -12.27 11.38 -20.94
C PRO A 36 -10.78 11.38 -20.57
N ASP A 37 -10.47 10.87 -19.39
CA ASP A 37 -9.10 10.74 -18.90
C ASP A 37 -8.82 9.33 -18.35
N PRO A 38 -8.40 8.38 -19.19
CA PRO A 38 -8.01 7.03 -18.75
C PRO A 38 -6.84 7.02 -17.76
N TYR A 39 -5.96 8.04 -17.79
CA TYR A 39 -4.85 8.17 -16.87
C TYR A 39 -5.35 8.42 -15.43
N ALA A 40 -6.34 9.27 -15.24
CA ALA A 40 -6.96 9.50 -13.94
C ALA A 40 -7.54 8.20 -13.34
N VAL A 41 -8.18 7.38 -14.18
CA VAL A 41 -8.69 6.05 -13.76
C VAL A 41 -7.54 5.15 -13.34
N LEU A 42 -6.47 5.05 -14.14
CA LEU A 42 -5.30 4.24 -13.83
C LEU A 42 -4.66 4.65 -12.48
N VAL A 43 -4.43 5.94 -12.28
CA VAL A 43 -3.85 6.48 -11.04
C VAL A 43 -4.73 6.11 -9.84
N SER A 44 -6.04 6.31 -9.94
CA SER A 44 -6.97 6.03 -8.85
C SER A 44 -7.01 4.54 -8.51
N GLU A 45 -7.09 3.65 -9.50
CA GLU A 45 -7.14 2.20 -9.30
C GLU A 45 -5.86 1.69 -8.62
N VAL A 46 -4.68 2.22 -9.00
CA VAL A 46 -3.42 1.86 -8.35
C VAL A 46 -3.35 2.41 -6.92
N MET A 47 -3.81 3.65 -6.68
CA MET A 47 -3.82 4.24 -5.33
C MET A 47 -4.79 3.52 -4.38
N LEU A 48 -5.94 3.07 -4.88
CA LEU A 48 -6.98 2.38 -4.12
C LEU A 48 -6.61 0.94 -3.73
N GLN A 49 -5.58 0.35 -4.32
CA GLN A 49 -5.10 -0.97 -3.90
C GLN A 49 -4.73 -0.94 -2.41
N GLN A 50 -5.52 -1.62 -1.56
CA GLN A 50 -5.33 -1.71 -0.10
C GLN A 50 -5.30 -0.35 0.64
N THR A 51 -5.84 0.71 0.04
CA THR A 51 -5.93 2.05 0.64
C THR A 51 -7.38 2.53 0.61
N GLN A 52 -7.84 3.15 1.68
CA GLN A 52 -9.21 3.66 1.79
C GLN A 52 -9.41 4.90 0.93
N VAL A 53 -10.61 5.06 0.36
CA VAL A 53 -11.01 6.19 -0.50
C VAL A 53 -10.71 7.55 0.15
N ALA A 54 -11.08 7.72 1.43
CA ALA A 54 -10.84 8.98 2.15
C ALA A 54 -9.36 9.37 2.22
N THR A 55 -8.48 8.37 2.32
CA THR A 55 -7.02 8.58 2.29
C THR A 55 -6.54 8.91 0.87
N VAL A 56 -7.11 8.27 -0.15
CA VAL A 56 -6.65 8.43 -1.54
C VAL A 56 -7.01 9.82 -2.12
N ILE A 57 -8.18 10.37 -1.81
CA ILE A 57 -8.65 11.64 -2.39
C ILE A 57 -7.60 12.76 -2.31
N PRO A 58 -7.01 13.11 -1.15
CA PRO A 58 -6.01 14.18 -1.08
C PRO A 58 -4.72 13.85 -1.83
N TYR A 59 -4.29 12.58 -1.85
CA TYR A 59 -3.11 12.15 -2.61
C TYR A 59 -3.36 12.23 -4.12
N PHE A 60 -4.50 11.78 -4.59
CA PHE A 60 -4.89 11.84 -5.99
C PHE A 60 -4.89 13.28 -6.51
N ARG A 61 -5.48 14.22 -5.76
CA ARG A 61 -5.50 15.64 -6.14
C ARG A 61 -4.10 16.22 -6.27
N LYS A 62 -3.21 15.97 -5.28
CA LYS A 62 -1.81 16.43 -5.34
C LYS A 62 -1.05 15.79 -6.50
N TRP A 63 -1.30 14.50 -6.73
CA TRP A 63 -0.69 13.77 -7.84
C TRP A 63 -1.06 14.35 -9.19
N MET A 64 -2.36 14.57 -9.44
CA MET A 64 -2.85 15.13 -10.70
C MET A 64 -2.41 16.60 -10.92
N GLN A 65 -2.17 17.35 -9.84
CA GLN A 65 -1.57 18.69 -9.95
C GLN A 65 -0.11 18.64 -10.40
N ARG A 66 0.67 17.69 -9.91
CA ARG A 66 2.11 17.56 -10.22
C ARG A 66 2.36 16.80 -11.52
N PHE A 67 1.57 15.77 -11.76
CA PHE A 67 1.64 14.89 -12.92
C PHE A 67 0.27 14.84 -13.60
N PRO A 68 -0.09 15.86 -14.39
CA PRO A 68 -1.44 15.98 -14.97
C PRO A 68 -1.74 14.93 -16.04
N ASP A 69 -0.74 14.33 -16.64
CA ASP A 69 -0.86 13.36 -17.72
C ASP A 69 0.27 12.32 -17.70
N LEU A 70 0.18 11.33 -18.62
CA LEU A 70 1.16 10.27 -18.78
C LEU A 70 2.57 10.80 -19.09
N ALA A 71 2.68 11.86 -19.89
CA ALA A 71 3.96 12.41 -20.31
C ALA A 71 4.68 13.07 -19.13
N ALA A 72 3.95 13.85 -18.33
CA ALA A 72 4.48 14.48 -17.12
C ALA A 72 4.96 13.43 -16.10
N LEU A 73 4.20 12.34 -15.91
CA LEU A 73 4.61 11.26 -15.01
C LEU A 73 5.80 10.48 -15.58
N ALA A 74 5.80 10.17 -16.87
CA ALA A 74 6.89 9.42 -17.52
C ALA A 74 8.23 10.17 -17.49
N ALA A 75 8.20 11.51 -17.56
CA ALA A 75 9.37 12.36 -17.49
C ALA A 75 9.87 12.66 -16.06
N ALA A 76 9.10 12.28 -15.05
CA ALA A 76 9.43 12.56 -13.65
C ALA A 76 10.60 11.69 -13.15
N GLY A 77 11.41 12.23 -12.24
CA GLY A 77 12.37 11.42 -11.48
C GLY A 77 11.68 10.45 -10.51
N GLU A 78 12.31 9.31 -10.28
CA GLU A 78 11.77 8.30 -9.34
C GLU A 78 11.60 8.87 -7.91
N ASP A 79 12.48 9.75 -7.49
CA ASP A 79 12.42 10.41 -6.18
C ASP A 79 11.20 11.34 -6.05
N ASP A 80 10.86 12.12 -7.08
CA ASP A 80 9.66 12.96 -7.13
C ASP A 80 8.39 12.12 -6.99
N VAL A 81 8.35 10.99 -7.73
CA VAL A 81 7.23 10.03 -7.68
C VAL A 81 7.08 9.45 -6.28
N HIS A 82 8.19 9.04 -5.66
CA HIS A 82 8.18 8.49 -4.30
C HIS A 82 7.81 9.54 -3.25
N ALA A 83 8.27 10.77 -3.36
CA ALA A 83 7.94 11.85 -2.44
C ALA A 83 6.43 12.13 -2.41
N LEU A 84 5.77 12.18 -3.55
CA LEU A 84 4.31 12.36 -3.63
C LEU A 84 3.51 11.14 -3.17
N TRP A 85 4.09 9.94 -3.24
CA TRP A 85 3.48 8.72 -2.76
C TRP A 85 3.67 8.48 -1.26
N ALA A 86 4.57 9.25 -0.62
CA ALA A 86 4.96 9.05 0.77
C ALA A 86 3.73 9.07 1.71
N GLY A 87 3.57 7.99 2.50
CA GLY A 87 2.43 7.80 3.40
C GLY A 87 1.30 6.89 2.87
N LEU A 88 1.20 6.63 1.56
CA LEU A 88 0.24 5.66 1.01
C LEU A 88 0.65 4.19 1.25
N GLY A 89 1.95 3.95 1.47
CA GLY A 89 2.50 2.60 1.62
C GLY A 89 2.57 1.81 0.31
N TYR A 90 3.13 0.61 0.36
CA TYR A 90 3.28 -0.26 -0.82
C TYR A 90 3.93 0.46 -2.01
N TYR A 91 5.10 1.04 -1.82
CA TYR A 91 5.81 1.89 -2.79
C TYR A 91 6.09 1.22 -4.14
N ARG A 92 6.10 -0.11 -4.18
CA ARG A 92 6.13 -0.86 -5.44
C ARG A 92 5.00 -0.46 -6.39
N ARG A 93 3.85 -0.02 -5.86
CA ARG A 93 2.75 0.48 -6.69
C ARG A 93 3.13 1.77 -7.42
N ALA A 94 3.77 2.70 -6.72
CA ALA A 94 4.25 3.96 -7.33
C ALA A 94 5.27 3.69 -8.44
N ARG A 95 6.26 2.83 -8.20
CA ARG A 95 7.24 2.44 -9.22
C ARG A 95 6.60 1.78 -10.44
N ASN A 96 5.66 0.86 -10.19
CA ASN A 96 4.96 0.20 -11.28
C ASN A 96 4.09 1.17 -12.07
N LEU A 97 3.39 2.11 -11.40
CA LEU A 97 2.61 3.16 -12.05
C LEU A 97 3.50 4.06 -12.91
N HIS A 98 4.67 4.45 -12.41
CA HIS A 98 5.65 5.23 -13.16
C HIS A 98 6.14 4.49 -14.42
N ARG A 99 6.50 3.19 -14.29
CA ARG A 99 6.90 2.35 -15.42
C ARG A 99 5.77 2.12 -16.42
N ALA A 100 4.54 1.94 -15.93
CA ALA A 100 3.36 1.83 -16.79
C ALA A 100 3.12 3.14 -17.58
N ALA A 101 3.26 4.30 -16.92
CA ALA A 101 3.13 5.59 -17.57
C ALA A 101 4.20 5.80 -18.65
N ALA A 102 5.45 5.40 -18.40
CA ALA A 102 6.52 5.46 -19.41
C ALA A 102 6.22 4.56 -20.61
N ALA A 103 5.70 3.35 -20.40
CA ALA A 103 5.27 2.46 -21.49
C ALA A 103 4.10 3.07 -22.27
N LEU A 104 3.08 3.56 -21.57
CA LEU A 104 1.89 4.17 -22.20
C LEU A 104 2.20 5.47 -22.94
N ALA A 105 3.12 6.29 -22.43
CA ALA A 105 3.55 7.52 -23.12
C ALA A 105 4.29 7.23 -24.44
N ARG A 106 5.02 6.11 -24.49
CA ARG A 106 5.75 5.66 -25.67
C ARG A 106 4.85 4.95 -26.68
N ASP A 107 4.04 4.00 -26.22
CA ASP A 107 3.35 3.01 -27.06
C ASP A 107 1.85 3.31 -27.24
N GLY A 108 1.28 4.24 -26.44
CA GLY A 108 -0.15 4.51 -26.37
C GLY A 108 -0.92 3.48 -25.53
N TRP A 109 -2.24 3.67 -25.43
CA TRP A 109 -3.13 2.75 -24.73
C TRP A 109 -3.35 1.49 -25.56
N PRO A 110 -3.23 0.28 -24.95
CA PRO A 110 -3.55 -0.98 -25.61
C PRO A 110 -5.01 -1.06 -26.06
N GLY A 111 -5.26 -1.77 -27.15
CA GLY A 111 -6.60 -1.99 -27.69
C GLY A 111 -7.36 -3.17 -27.08
N ASP A 112 -6.74 -3.94 -26.18
CA ASP A 112 -7.31 -5.13 -25.57
C ASP A 112 -6.86 -5.36 -24.13
N LEU A 113 -7.47 -6.35 -23.48
CA LEU A 113 -7.18 -6.70 -22.09
C LEU A 113 -5.76 -7.25 -21.89
N ASP A 114 -5.26 -8.03 -22.86
CA ASP A 114 -3.93 -8.66 -22.76
C ASP A 114 -2.83 -7.61 -22.79
N GLY A 115 -2.98 -6.58 -23.60
CA GLY A 115 -2.09 -5.43 -23.61
C GLY A 115 -2.11 -4.66 -22.29
N LEU A 116 -3.29 -4.49 -21.66
CA LEU A 116 -3.39 -3.89 -20.33
C LEU A 116 -2.72 -4.77 -19.25
N LEU A 117 -2.85 -6.09 -19.33
CA LEU A 117 -2.22 -7.04 -18.40
C LEU A 117 -0.69 -7.07 -18.54
N ALA A 118 -0.16 -6.72 -19.70
CA ALA A 118 1.29 -6.64 -19.94
C ALA A 118 1.92 -5.40 -19.28
N LEU A 119 1.13 -4.40 -18.89
CA LEU A 119 1.66 -3.19 -18.26
C LEU A 119 2.16 -3.47 -16.83
N PRO A 120 3.27 -2.86 -16.41
CA PRO A 120 3.82 -3.03 -15.08
C PRO A 120 2.81 -2.73 -13.97
N GLY A 121 2.58 -3.70 -13.09
CA GLY A 121 1.73 -3.54 -11.91
C GLY A 121 0.22 -3.66 -12.13
N LEU A 122 -0.23 -3.89 -13.37
CA LEU A 122 -1.63 -4.16 -13.68
C LEU A 122 -1.91 -5.66 -13.60
N GLY A 123 -2.41 -6.09 -12.45
CA GLY A 123 -2.93 -7.46 -12.31
C GLY A 123 -4.35 -7.60 -12.91
N PRO A 124 -4.88 -8.84 -12.93
CA PRO A 124 -6.18 -9.14 -13.56
C PRO A 124 -7.35 -8.27 -13.09
N TYR A 125 -7.35 -7.84 -11.84
CA TYR A 125 -8.35 -6.91 -11.31
C TYR A 125 -8.17 -5.51 -11.87
N THR A 126 -6.97 -4.92 -11.73
CA THR A 126 -6.70 -3.53 -12.13
C THR A 126 -6.87 -3.34 -13.64
N ALA A 127 -6.39 -4.29 -14.44
CA ALA A 127 -6.58 -4.28 -15.89
C ALA A 127 -8.06 -4.33 -16.28
N ALA A 128 -8.85 -5.23 -15.65
CA ALA A 128 -10.29 -5.33 -15.91
C ALA A 128 -11.07 -4.09 -15.43
N ALA A 129 -10.71 -3.51 -14.28
CA ALA A 129 -11.32 -2.30 -13.77
C ALA A 129 -11.05 -1.10 -14.70
N LEU A 130 -9.81 -0.95 -15.16
CA LEU A 130 -9.42 0.07 -16.13
C LEU A 130 -10.13 -0.14 -17.46
N ALA A 131 -10.18 -1.39 -17.98
CA ALA A 131 -10.89 -1.74 -19.21
C ALA A 131 -12.36 -1.34 -19.17
N ALA A 132 -13.06 -1.68 -18.07
CA ALA A 132 -14.47 -1.37 -17.93
C ALA A 132 -14.72 0.13 -17.71
N GLN A 133 -13.94 0.79 -16.85
CA GLN A 133 -14.21 2.18 -16.46
C GLN A 133 -13.69 3.18 -17.50
N ALA A 134 -12.50 2.94 -18.07
CA ALA A 134 -11.89 3.88 -19.01
C ALA A 134 -12.34 3.64 -20.46
N PHE A 135 -12.53 2.39 -20.88
CA PHE A 135 -12.73 2.03 -22.29
C PHE A 135 -14.07 1.40 -22.59
N GLN A 136 -14.96 1.24 -21.61
CA GLN A 136 -16.25 0.59 -21.76
C GLN A 136 -16.17 -0.86 -22.27
N TRP A 137 -15.10 -1.58 -21.94
CA TRP A 137 -15.02 -2.99 -22.29
C TRP A 137 -15.79 -3.83 -21.26
N PRO A 138 -16.60 -4.79 -21.68
CA PRO A 138 -17.43 -5.59 -20.77
C PRO A 138 -16.61 -6.66 -20.04
N THR A 139 -15.55 -6.20 -19.35
CA THR A 139 -14.56 -7.03 -18.68
C THR A 139 -14.82 -6.99 -17.16
N PRO A 140 -15.24 -8.11 -16.53
CA PRO A 140 -15.56 -8.12 -15.12
C PRO A 140 -14.34 -7.96 -14.19
N ALA A 141 -14.34 -6.88 -13.42
CA ALA A 141 -13.34 -6.62 -12.38
C ALA A 141 -13.76 -7.28 -11.06
N LEU A 142 -13.06 -8.33 -10.65
CA LEU A 142 -13.37 -9.11 -9.45
C LEU A 142 -12.37 -8.79 -8.33
N ASP A 143 -12.69 -7.81 -7.50
CA ASP A 143 -12.00 -7.54 -6.23
C ASP A 143 -12.65 -8.31 -5.06
N GLY A 144 -12.15 -8.10 -3.84
CA GLY A 144 -12.74 -8.70 -2.64
C GLY A 144 -14.21 -8.32 -2.40
N ASN A 145 -14.63 -7.12 -2.82
CA ASN A 145 -16.01 -6.66 -2.74
C ASN A 145 -16.88 -7.37 -3.76
N ALA A 146 -16.47 -7.39 -5.03
CA ALA A 146 -17.18 -8.04 -6.11
C ALA A 146 -17.34 -9.56 -5.86
N PHE A 147 -16.30 -10.24 -5.39
CA PHE A 147 -16.38 -11.63 -4.97
C PHE A 147 -17.40 -11.84 -3.85
N ARG A 148 -17.44 -10.98 -2.84
CA ARG A 148 -18.37 -11.07 -1.72
C ARG A 148 -19.81 -10.83 -2.17
N VAL A 149 -20.05 -9.81 -3.00
CA VAL A 149 -21.37 -9.51 -3.57
C VAL A 149 -21.88 -10.70 -4.40
N ALA A 150 -21.08 -11.19 -5.34
CA ALA A 150 -21.44 -12.34 -6.18
C ALA A 150 -21.65 -13.60 -5.37
N ALA A 151 -20.79 -13.89 -4.39
CA ALA A 151 -20.93 -15.06 -3.52
C ALA A 151 -22.25 -15.04 -2.75
N ARG A 152 -22.64 -13.90 -2.17
CA ARG A 152 -23.91 -13.76 -1.45
C ARG A 152 -25.12 -13.82 -2.38
N LEU A 153 -25.04 -13.14 -3.51
CA LEU A 153 -26.12 -13.12 -4.48
C LEU A 153 -26.47 -14.52 -4.99
N LEU A 154 -25.46 -15.34 -5.23
CA LEU A 154 -25.56 -16.71 -5.78
C LEU A 154 -25.53 -17.79 -4.69
N ALA A 155 -25.36 -17.46 -3.42
CA ALA A 155 -25.13 -18.35 -2.28
C ALA A 155 -23.99 -19.36 -2.52
N LEU A 156 -22.86 -18.89 -3.05
CA LEU A 156 -21.71 -19.74 -3.34
C LEU A 156 -21.04 -20.21 -2.04
N GLU A 157 -20.83 -21.51 -1.95
CA GLU A 157 -20.11 -22.11 -0.84
C GLU A 157 -18.58 -22.11 -1.07
N GLY A 158 -17.82 -21.97 0.00
CA GLY A 158 -16.37 -21.94 -0.06
C GLY A 158 -15.78 -20.61 -0.58
N ASP A 159 -14.51 -20.66 -1.00
CA ASP A 159 -13.80 -19.47 -1.51
C ASP A 159 -14.30 -19.10 -2.91
N PRO A 160 -14.96 -17.95 -3.09
CA PRO A 160 -15.53 -17.55 -4.39
C PRO A 160 -14.45 -17.30 -5.47
N ARG A 161 -13.18 -17.13 -5.09
CA ARG A 161 -12.08 -16.98 -6.05
C ARG A 161 -11.88 -18.24 -6.90
N ARG A 162 -12.25 -19.42 -6.38
CA ARG A 162 -12.23 -20.68 -7.15
C ARG A 162 -13.22 -20.69 -8.30
N ALA A 163 -14.27 -19.87 -8.21
CA ALA A 163 -15.28 -19.71 -9.26
C ALA A 163 -15.01 -18.47 -10.16
N ALA A 164 -13.81 -17.86 -10.10
CA ALA A 164 -13.52 -16.59 -10.78
C ALA A 164 -13.83 -16.63 -12.29
N ALA A 165 -13.49 -17.71 -13.00
CA ALA A 165 -13.78 -17.84 -14.42
C ALA A 165 -15.29 -17.89 -14.71
N ALA A 166 -16.05 -18.68 -13.94
CA ALA A 166 -17.50 -18.77 -14.05
C ALA A 166 -18.18 -17.44 -13.70
N LEU A 167 -17.68 -16.72 -12.67
CA LEU A 167 -18.20 -15.40 -12.29
C LEU A 167 -17.92 -14.34 -13.36
N ARG A 168 -16.74 -14.38 -14.02
CA ARG A 168 -16.47 -13.49 -15.16
C ARG A 168 -17.44 -13.76 -16.31
N ALA A 169 -17.59 -15.02 -16.70
CA ALA A 169 -18.53 -15.42 -17.76
C ALA A 169 -19.98 -15.01 -17.43
N TRP A 170 -20.35 -15.09 -16.15
CA TRP A 170 -21.69 -14.71 -15.68
C TRP A 170 -21.92 -13.20 -15.69
N LEU A 171 -20.91 -12.39 -15.30
CA LEU A 171 -21.03 -10.93 -15.22
C LEU A 171 -20.89 -10.22 -16.57
N ALA A 172 -20.11 -10.75 -17.51
CA ALA A 172 -19.79 -10.06 -18.77
C ALA A 172 -21.05 -9.66 -19.58
N PRO A 173 -22.08 -10.50 -19.77
CA PRO A 173 -23.30 -10.09 -20.45
C PRO A 173 -24.05 -8.95 -19.76
N ALA A 174 -24.07 -8.95 -18.41
CA ALA A 174 -24.73 -7.89 -17.65
C ALA A 174 -23.95 -6.56 -17.72
N LEU A 175 -22.61 -6.60 -17.74
CA LEU A 175 -21.78 -5.43 -18.00
C LEU A 175 -22.08 -4.82 -19.37
N ALA A 176 -22.16 -5.63 -20.40
CA ALA A 176 -22.52 -5.19 -21.76
C ALA A 176 -23.93 -4.55 -21.82
N ALA A 177 -24.90 -5.13 -21.08
CA ALA A 177 -26.28 -4.67 -21.08
C ALA A 177 -26.53 -3.38 -20.25
N HIS A 178 -25.82 -3.21 -19.12
CA HIS A 178 -26.06 -2.12 -18.17
C HIS A 178 -24.95 -1.05 -18.15
N GLY A 179 -24.00 -1.10 -19.07
CA GLY A 179 -22.85 -0.23 -19.16
C GLY A 179 -21.66 -0.75 -18.33
N PRO A 180 -20.54 -1.09 -18.97
CA PRO A 180 -19.37 -1.67 -18.31
C PRO A 180 -18.82 -0.80 -17.17
N SER A 181 -18.66 0.49 -17.37
CA SER A 181 -18.21 1.42 -16.34
C SER A 181 -19.20 1.53 -15.20
N ARG A 182 -20.50 1.73 -15.52
CA ARG A 182 -21.57 1.89 -14.52
C ARG A 182 -21.68 0.65 -13.64
N LEU A 183 -21.87 -0.52 -14.23
CA LEU A 183 -22.10 -1.74 -13.44
C LEU A 183 -20.89 -2.19 -12.66
N THR A 184 -19.68 -2.03 -13.19
CA THR A 184 -18.44 -2.30 -12.45
C THR A 184 -18.35 -1.44 -11.18
N GLN A 185 -18.54 -0.13 -11.32
CA GLN A 185 -18.52 0.79 -10.19
C GLN A 185 -19.69 0.55 -9.22
N ALA A 186 -20.87 0.18 -9.73
CA ALA A 186 -22.04 -0.15 -8.90
C ALA A 186 -21.79 -1.36 -8.00
N ILE A 187 -21.16 -2.42 -8.52
CA ILE A 187 -20.79 -3.61 -7.73
C ILE A 187 -19.77 -3.24 -6.64
N MET A 188 -18.76 -2.44 -6.98
CA MET A 188 -17.77 -1.95 -6.02
C MET A 188 -18.40 -1.09 -4.93
N GLU A 189 -19.27 -0.14 -5.30
CA GLU A 189 -19.97 0.76 -4.38
C GLU A 189 -20.88 -0.03 -3.43
N LEU A 190 -21.67 -0.98 -3.96
CA LEU A 190 -22.50 -1.86 -3.15
C LEU A 190 -21.69 -2.64 -2.13
N GLY A 191 -20.55 -3.22 -2.57
CA GLY A 191 -19.64 -3.95 -1.70
C GLY A 191 -19.00 -3.07 -0.63
N ALA A 192 -18.67 -1.83 -0.96
CA ALA A 192 -18.05 -0.89 -0.03
C ALA A 192 -19.04 -0.30 0.99
N THR A 193 -20.32 -0.19 0.65
CA THR A 193 -21.31 0.56 1.45
C THR A 193 -22.37 -0.31 2.12
N LEU A 194 -23.06 -1.17 1.39
CA LEU A 194 -24.18 -1.99 1.88
C LEU A 194 -23.81 -3.46 2.09
N CYS A 195 -23.19 -4.09 1.10
CA CYS A 195 -22.82 -5.50 1.16
C CYS A 195 -21.41 -5.68 1.78
N ALA A 196 -21.13 -4.96 2.86
CA ALA A 196 -19.90 -5.04 3.66
C ALA A 196 -19.77 -6.41 4.38
N PRO A 197 -18.67 -6.72 5.10
CA PRO A 197 -18.58 -7.94 5.92
C PRO A 197 -19.80 -8.12 6.83
N ALA A 198 -20.23 -7.07 7.54
CA ALA A 198 -21.53 -7.00 8.22
C ALA A 198 -22.53 -6.28 7.28
N PRO A 199 -23.40 -6.99 6.56
CA PRO A 199 -24.20 -6.40 5.49
C PRO A 199 -25.45 -5.69 6.00
N ARG A 200 -25.83 -4.59 5.34
CA ARG A 200 -27.08 -3.88 5.55
C ARG A 200 -28.07 -4.24 4.43
N CYS A 201 -28.78 -5.37 4.60
CA CYS A 201 -29.64 -5.92 3.57
C CYS A 201 -30.97 -5.17 3.37
N GLY A 202 -31.42 -4.36 4.35
CA GLY A 202 -32.68 -3.61 4.26
C GLY A 202 -32.75 -2.71 3.00
N PRO A 203 -31.84 -1.76 2.81
CA PRO A 203 -31.83 -0.86 1.65
C PRO A 203 -31.11 -1.43 0.42
N CYS A 204 -30.72 -2.73 0.41
CA CYS A 204 -29.96 -3.32 -0.70
C CYS A 204 -30.84 -3.47 -1.94
N PRO A 205 -30.45 -2.93 -3.11
CA PRO A 205 -31.22 -3.04 -4.35
C PRO A 205 -31.34 -4.48 -4.85
N LEU A 206 -30.42 -5.37 -4.44
CA LEU A 206 -30.40 -6.78 -4.84
C LEU A 206 -31.08 -7.70 -3.82
N ARG A 207 -31.74 -7.16 -2.77
CA ARG A 207 -32.33 -7.96 -1.69
C ARG A 207 -33.27 -9.05 -2.22
N GLY A 208 -34.15 -8.72 -3.16
CA GLY A 208 -35.15 -9.65 -3.72
C GLY A 208 -34.52 -10.83 -4.48
N ALA A 209 -33.36 -10.62 -5.10
CA ALA A 209 -32.65 -11.65 -5.86
C ALA A 209 -31.57 -12.37 -5.04
N CYS A 210 -31.19 -11.84 -3.86
CA CYS A 210 -30.08 -12.36 -3.09
C CYS A 210 -30.41 -13.69 -2.40
N ARG A 211 -29.78 -14.78 -2.86
CA ARG A 211 -30.01 -16.12 -2.32
C ARG A 211 -29.50 -16.25 -0.86
N ALA A 212 -28.30 -15.74 -0.56
CA ALA A 212 -27.77 -15.78 0.81
C ALA A 212 -28.69 -15.03 1.81
N GLN A 213 -29.32 -13.94 1.38
CA GLN A 213 -30.27 -13.20 2.22
C GLN A 213 -31.55 -13.99 2.47
N ARG A 214 -32.13 -14.62 1.42
CA ARG A 214 -33.31 -15.48 1.56
C ARG A 214 -33.08 -16.71 2.43
N GLU A 215 -31.83 -17.23 2.42
CA GLU A 215 -31.42 -18.39 3.20
C GLU A 215 -30.91 -18.04 4.60
N GLY A 216 -30.88 -16.74 5.00
CA GLY A 216 -30.36 -16.30 6.30
C GLY A 216 -28.87 -16.57 6.49
N ARG A 217 -28.05 -16.57 5.42
CA ARG A 217 -26.63 -17.00 5.42
C ARG A 217 -25.64 -15.89 5.06
N THR A 218 -26.07 -14.62 5.08
CA THR A 218 -25.20 -13.50 4.68
C THR A 218 -24.00 -13.27 5.59
N ASP A 219 -24.04 -13.74 6.83
CA ASP A 219 -22.97 -13.72 7.80
C ASP A 219 -21.89 -14.81 7.57
N ARG A 220 -22.27 -15.91 6.90
CA ARG A 220 -21.44 -17.08 6.63
C ARG A 220 -20.89 -17.12 5.21
N ILE A 221 -21.44 -16.32 4.28
CA ILE A 221 -21.06 -16.27 2.87
C ILE A 221 -20.41 -14.93 2.52
N PRO A 222 -19.24 -14.94 1.93
CA PRO A 222 -18.27 -16.05 1.83
C PRO A 222 -17.66 -16.37 3.20
N PRO A 223 -17.11 -17.59 3.39
CA PRO A 223 -16.44 -17.92 4.65
C PRO A 223 -15.27 -16.97 4.90
N VAL A 224 -15.16 -16.52 6.15
CA VAL A 224 -14.06 -15.64 6.56
C VAL A 224 -12.76 -16.43 6.52
N ARG A 225 -11.84 -15.98 5.69
CA ARG A 225 -10.49 -16.56 5.66
C ARG A 225 -9.75 -16.15 6.92
N ALA A 226 -9.25 -17.09 7.69
CA ALA A 226 -8.34 -16.80 8.79
C ALA A 226 -7.14 -16.01 8.23
N ARG A 227 -6.87 -14.84 8.80
CA ARG A 227 -5.63 -14.11 8.49
C ARG A 227 -4.48 -14.86 9.13
N ALA A 228 -3.40 -15.06 8.38
CA ALA A 228 -2.16 -15.51 8.98
C ALA A 228 -1.75 -14.52 10.09
N THR A 229 -1.34 -15.05 11.22
CA THR A 229 -0.79 -14.22 12.30
C THR A 229 0.49 -13.56 11.78
N PRO A 230 0.61 -12.23 11.85
CA PRO A 230 1.85 -11.56 11.46
C PRO A 230 3.02 -12.10 12.28
N ARG A 231 4.19 -12.26 11.65
CA ARG A 231 5.42 -12.56 12.38
C ARG A 231 5.73 -11.40 13.31
N GLU A 232 6.04 -11.69 14.56
CA GLU A 232 6.55 -10.69 15.51
C GLU A 232 8.06 -10.50 15.27
N ALA A 233 8.51 -9.26 15.34
CA ALA A 233 9.93 -8.90 15.33
C ALA A 233 10.15 -7.71 16.25
N GLU A 234 11.33 -7.63 16.84
CA GLU A 234 11.73 -6.53 17.71
C GLU A 234 13.05 -5.95 17.20
N LEU A 235 13.14 -4.62 17.12
CA LEU A 235 14.33 -3.97 16.59
C LEU A 235 14.61 -2.62 17.26
N HIS A 236 15.89 -2.26 17.26
CA HIS A 236 16.39 -0.94 17.62
C HIS A 236 16.62 -0.13 16.35
N LEU A 237 15.89 0.98 16.22
CA LEU A 237 15.96 1.91 15.09
C LEU A 237 16.76 3.14 15.52
N LEU A 238 17.85 3.45 14.83
CA LEU A 238 18.85 4.40 15.32
C LEU A 238 19.07 5.55 14.34
N ALA A 239 18.90 6.79 14.81
CA ALA A 239 19.31 7.98 14.11
C ALA A 239 20.72 8.38 14.57
N ILE A 240 21.73 8.05 13.78
CA ILE A 240 23.13 8.34 14.10
C ILE A 240 23.58 9.57 13.30
N ALA A 241 23.97 10.63 14.01
CA ALA A 241 24.46 11.88 13.46
C ALA A 241 25.98 12.04 13.64
N SER A 242 26.60 12.71 12.68
CA SER A 242 28.00 13.15 12.74
C SER A 242 28.12 14.56 12.17
N PRO A 243 29.33 15.20 12.19
CA PRO A 243 29.57 16.46 11.50
C PRO A 243 29.25 16.44 9.99
N SER A 244 29.25 15.26 9.34
CA SER A 244 28.92 15.10 7.92
C SER A 244 27.43 14.83 7.64
N GLY A 245 26.57 14.80 8.68
CA GLY A 245 25.14 14.55 8.56
C GLY A 245 24.68 13.24 9.21
N TRP A 246 23.67 12.61 8.63
CA TRP A 246 22.97 11.44 9.18
C TRP A 246 23.37 10.15 8.48
N LEU A 247 23.60 9.09 9.27
CA LEU A 247 23.86 7.76 8.74
C LEU A 247 22.55 7.09 8.32
N LEU A 248 22.43 6.75 7.04
CA LEU A 248 21.25 6.12 6.48
C LEU A 248 21.60 4.89 5.64
N ARG A 249 20.67 3.97 5.53
CA ARG A 249 20.68 2.86 4.58
C ARG A 249 20.09 3.33 3.26
N PRO A 250 20.82 3.25 2.14
CA PRO A 250 20.31 3.53 0.81
C PRO A 250 19.14 2.62 0.41
N PRO A 251 18.32 3.03 -0.57
CA PRO A 251 17.26 2.20 -1.11
C PRO A 251 17.76 0.87 -1.66
N THR A 252 17.08 -0.21 -1.32
CA THR A 252 17.34 -1.56 -1.86
C THR A 252 16.39 -1.88 -3.02
N ALA A 253 16.77 -2.80 -3.90
CA ALA A 253 15.92 -3.23 -5.02
C ALA A 253 14.74 -4.11 -4.57
N SER A 254 14.88 -4.81 -3.44
CA SER A 254 13.88 -5.77 -2.91
C SER A 254 13.68 -5.60 -1.40
N GLY A 255 12.72 -6.31 -0.81
CA GLY A 255 12.42 -6.27 0.62
C GLY A 255 11.29 -5.32 1.01
N LEU A 256 11.01 -5.25 2.33
CA LEU A 256 9.86 -4.54 2.89
C LEU A 256 9.85 -3.03 2.60
N LEU A 257 11.02 -2.41 2.60
CA LEU A 257 11.21 -0.96 2.36
C LEU A 257 11.94 -0.69 1.03
N ALA A 258 11.84 -1.60 0.06
CA ALA A 258 12.50 -1.45 -1.24
C ALA A 258 12.19 -0.10 -1.91
N GLY A 259 13.23 0.57 -2.39
CA GLY A 259 13.12 1.91 -2.99
C GLY A 259 13.04 3.05 -2.00
N LEU A 260 13.24 2.81 -0.69
CA LEU A 260 13.19 3.82 0.35
C LEU A 260 14.48 3.88 1.13
N TRP A 261 14.86 5.08 1.54
CA TRP A 261 15.87 5.31 2.54
C TRP A 261 15.35 4.88 3.91
N SER A 262 16.21 4.34 4.74
CA SER A 262 15.84 3.98 6.12
C SER A 262 16.96 4.31 7.10
N TRP A 263 16.57 4.57 8.35
CA TRP A 263 17.53 4.59 9.44
C TRP A 263 18.17 3.22 9.61
N PRO A 264 19.44 3.13 10.03
CA PRO A 264 20.03 1.86 10.43
C PRO A 264 19.24 1.25 11.60
N TRP A 265 19.16 -0.07 11.60
CA TRP A 265 18.50 -0.83 12.64
C TRP A 265 19.20 -2.15 12.88
N VAL A 266 18.99 -2.71 14.08
CA VAL A 266 19.49 -4.02 14.51
C VAL A 266 18.30 -4.77 15.11
N ALA A 267 18.16 -6.06 14.77
CA ALA A 267 17.17 -6.91 15.43
C ALA A 267 17.58 -7.13 16.90
N ALA A 268 16.58 -7.19 17.78
CA ALA A 268 16.89 -7.39 19.22
C ALA A 268 17.57 -8.73 19.47
N GLU A 269 17.27 -9.75 18.65
CA GLU A 269 17.88 -11.08 18.70
C GLU A 269 19.36 -11.11 18.29
N ASP A 270 19.81 -10.10 17.53
CA ASP A 270 21.21 -9.98 17.08
C ASP A 270 22.09 -9.20 18.06
N LEU A 271 21.50 -8.67 19.14
CA LEU A 271 22.24 -7.95 20.15
C LEU A 271 22.84 -8.94 21.17
N PRO A 272 24.07 -8.70 21.65
CA PRO A 272 24.66 -9.52 22.71
C PRO A 272 23.80 -9.44 23.98
N GLU A 273 23.59 -10.58 24.64
CA GLU A 273 22.87 -10.62 25.92
C GLU A 273 23.50 -9.64 26.92
N ALA A 274 22.67 -8.74 27.46
CA ALA A 274 23.10 -7.80 28.48
C ALA A 274 23.50 -8.56 29.73
N GLY A 275 24.80 -8.77 29.95
CA GLY A 275 25.31 -9.43 31.14
C GLY A 275 26.50 -10.38 30.98
N ALA A 276 26.91 -10.69 29.76
CA ALA A 276 28.11 -11.52 29.57
C ALA A 276 29.39 -10.69 29.62
N GLY A 277 29.84 -10.40 30.83
CA GLY A 277 31.28 -10.18 31.15
C GLY A 277 32.05 -9.05 30.48
N THR A 278 31.45 -7.92 30.16
CA THR A 278 32.17 -6.75 29.68
C THR A 278 32.35 -5.70 30.78
N ASP A 279 33.58 -5.27 31.00
CA ASP A 279 33.98 -4.20 31.93
C ASP A 279 33.07 -2.96 31.72
N ALA A 280 32.44 -2.48 32.79
CA ALA A 280 31.56 -1.29 32.74
C ALA A 280 32.30 -0.02 32.18
N ALA A 281 33.63 0.03 32.25
CA ALA A 281 34.44 1.08 31.66
C ALA A 281 34.63 0.93 30.14
N ALA A 282 34.63 -0.30 29.60
CA ALA A 282 34.67 -0.54 28.15
C ALA A 282 33.27 -0.33 27.52
N GLU A 283 32.19 -0.53 28.27
CA GLU A 283 30.83 -0.20 27.87
C GLU A 283 30.58 1.32 27.78
N ALA A 284 31.27 2.13 28.56
CA ALA A 284 31.12 3.59 28.59
C ALA A 284 31.82 4.31 27.42
N ALA A 285 32.82 3.71 26.80
CA ALA A 285 33.54 4.32 25.67
C ALA A 285 32.82 4.00 24.34
N LEU A 286 31.93 4.86 23.95
CA LEU A 286 31.40 4.80 22.56
C LEU A 286 32.52 5.10 21.57
N PRO A 287 32.62 4.31 20.48
CA PRO A 287 33.56 4.62 19.42
C PRO A 287 33.28 6.02 18.85
N TYR A 288 34.32 6.72 18.40
CA TYR A 288 34.20 8.02 17.71
C TYR A 288 33.75 9.20 18.57
N GLY A 289 33.91 9.16 19.91
CA GLY A 289 33.64 10.29 20.81
C GLY A 289 32.17 10.74 20.78
N ALA A 290 31.25 9.83 21.07
CA ALA A 290 29.84 10.19 21.15
C ALA A 290 29.59 11.25 22.23
N VAL A 291 28.85 12.30 21.87
CA VAL A 291 28.62 13.48 22.75
C VAL A 291 27.20 13.52 23.30
N ASP A 292 26.22 12.86 22.66
CA ASP A 292 24.82 12.86 23.09
C ASP A 292 24.11 11.60 22.56
N GLY A 293 23.34 10.96 23.43
CA GLY A 293 22.52 9.81 23.06
C GLY A 293 21.16 9.89 23.73
N ARG A 294 20.10 9.71 22.95
CA ARG A 294 18.71 9.88 23.39
C ARG A 294 17.86 8.70 22.96
N SER A 295 16.81 8.42 23.74
CA SER A 295 15.78 7.46 23.38
C SER A 295 14.38 8.05 23.58
N TRP A 296 13.41 7.42 22.97
CA TRP A 296 11.98 7.75 23.09
C TRP A 296 11.20 6.47 23.38
N PRO A 297 9.95 6.61 23.89
CA PRO A 297 9.09 5.45 24.06
C PRO A 297 8.93 4.67 22.76
N GLY A 298 9.06 3.35 22.83
CA GLY A 298 8.89 2.44 21.72
C GLY A 298 7.46 2.46 21.15
N TRP A 299 7.32 1.90 19.95
CA TRP A 299 5.99 1.72 19.34
C TRP A 299 5.92 0.42 18.55
N VAL A 300 4.69 0.01 18.26
CA VAL A 300 4.44 -1.13 17.37
C VAL A 300 4.13 -0.61 15.96
N GLN A 301 4.90 -1.07 14.97
CA GLN A 301 4.65 -0.85 13.54
C GLN A 301 4.09 -2.12 12.92
N VAL A 302 2.89 -2.03 12.35
CA VAL A 302 2.21 -3.19 11.75
C VAL A 302 2.28 -3.10 10.23
N TYR A 303 2.69 -4.20 9.63
CA TYR A 303 2.63 -4.49 8.19
C TYR A 303 1.69 -5.66 7.94
N SER A 304 1.40 -5.99 6.69
CA SER A 304 0.47 -7.08 6.35
C SER A 304 0.89 -8.47 6.87
N HIS A 305 2.19 -8.70 7.00
CA HIS A 305 2.79 -10.01 7.38
C HIS A 305 3.77 -9.92 8.54
N LEU A 306 4.02 -8.70 9.05
CA LEU A 306 5.02 -8.44 10.07
C LEU A 306 4.50 -7.41 11.09
N ARG A 307 4.74 -7.65 12.36
CA ARG A 307 4.50 -6.73 13.46
C ARG A 307 5.82 -6.45 14.16
N GLN A 308 6.30 -5.22 14.05
CA GLN A 308 7.58 -4.80 14.61
C GLN A 308 7.37 -3.99 15.89
N THR A 309 7.98 -4.42 16.99
CA THR A 309 8.22 -3.57 18.15
C THR A 309 9.48 -2.78 17.88
N VAL A 310 9.38 -1.46 17.85
CA VAL A 310 10.46 -0.54 17.49
C VAL A 310 10.92 0.21 18.73
N HIS A 311 12.21 0.12 19.04
CA HIS A 311 12.89 0.90 20.08
C HIS A 311 13.70 2.03 19.42
N PRO A 312 13.22 3.28 19.47
CA PRO A 312 13.88 4.40 18.81
C PRO A 312 15.00 4.97 19.64
N GLY A 313 16.14 5.22 19.01
CA GLY A 313 17.28 5.88 19.63
C GLY A 313 17.94 6.86 18.67
N SER A 314 18.70 7.81 19.25
CA SER A 314 19.62 8.65 18.49
C SER A 314 20.97 8.71 19.18
N LEU A 315 22.00 8.90 18.38
CA LEU A 315 23.38 9.07 18.83
C LEU A 315 24.04 10.18 18.01
N ARG A 316 24.75 11.09 18.67
CA ARG A 316 25.54 12.11 17.99
C ARG A 316 27.03 11.82 18.24
N LEU A 317 27.78 11.72 17.15
CA LEU A 317 29.23 11.50 17.17
C LEU A 317 29.97 12.83 17.06
N ALA A 318 31.11 12.94 17.74
CA ALA A 318 32.02 14.11 17.65
C ALA A 318 32.77 14.15 16.32
N THR A 319 33.06 12.99 15.74
CA THR A 319 33.78 12.84 14.47
C THR A 319 32.97 11.97 13.50
N THR A 320 33.25 12.11 12.21
CA THR A 320 32.62 11.27 11.18
C THR A 320 33.51 10.07 10.87
N PRO A 321 33.15 8.84 11.27
CA PRO A 321 33.86 7.65 10.82
C PRO A 321 33.54 7.35 9.34
N ALA A 322 34.34 6.45 8.73
CA ALA A 322 33.95 5.85 7.47
C ALA A 322 32.56 5.22 7.60
N ALA A 323 31.73 5.37 6.58
CA ALA A 323 30.41 4.76 6.60
C ALA A 323 30.57 3.24 6.59
N PRO A 324 29.86 2.51 7.47
CA PRO A 324 29.80 1.05 7.41
C PRO A 324 29.27 0.57 6.05
N ALA A 325 29.66 -0.63 5.63
CA ALA A 325 29.20 -1.18 4.36
C ALA A 325 27.65 -1.16 4.28
N GLY A 326 27.12 -0.78 3.13
CA GLY A 326 25.67 -0.65 2.91
C GLY A 326 25.00 0.56 3.59
N LEU A 327 25.76 1.46 4.23
CA LEU A 327 25.27 2.71 4.80
C LEU A 327 25.98 3.92 4.15
N ALA A 328 25.37 5.09 4.26
CA ALA A 328 25.91 6.34 3.71
C ALA A 328 25.64 7.51 4.66
N TRP A 329 26.59 8.44 4.74
CA TRP A 329 26.41 9.73 5.41
C TRP A 329 25.68 10.68 4.46
N ILE A 330 24.53 11.18 4.90
CA ILE A 330 23.66 12.09 4.14
C ILE A 330 23.67 13.46 4.82
N PRO A 331 24.01 14.56 4.13
CA PRO A 331 23.99 15.90 4.68
C PRO A 331 22.62 16.29 5.25
N ASP A 332 22.61 17.07 6.34
CA ASP A 332 21.36 17.54 6.98
C ASP A 332 20.36 18.18 6.02
N PRO A 333 20.76 19.04 5.06
CA PRO A 333 19.83 19.68 4.13
C PRO A 333 19.07 18.69 3.22
N ASP A 334 19.67 17.52 2.95
CA ASP A 334 19.10 16.53 2.03
C ASP A 334 18.09 15.61 2.72
N LEU A 335 18.18 15.46 4.03
CA LEU A 335 17.34 14.55 4.81
C LEU A 335 15.82 14.78 4.63
N PRO A 336 15.29 16.02 4.60
CA PRO A 336 13.85 16.23 4.46
C PRO A 336 13.26 15.74 3.13
N GLY A 337 14.06 15.75 2.05
CA GLY A 337 13.64 15.34 0.70
C GLY A 337 13.67 13.83 0.47
N LEU A 338 14.28 13.05 1.37
CA LEU A 338 14.45 11.62 1.13
C LEU A 338 13.13 10.84 1.30
N PRO A 339 12.81 9.95 0.35
CA PRO A 339 11.67 9.06 0.46
C PRO A 339 11.93 8.00 1.54
N MET A 340 11.17 8.07 2.63
CA MET A 340 11.27 7.15 3.77
C MET A 340 9.93 6.47 4.06
N GLY A 341 9.98 5.24 4.60
CA GLY A 341 8.81 4.53 5.09
C GLY A 341 8.23 5.16 6.37
N ARG A 342 6.97 4.85 6.70
CA ARG A 342 6.28 5.39 7.89
C ARG A 342 7.05 5.22 9.19
N ARG A 343 7.68 4.06 9.37
CA ARG A 343 8.50 3.76 10.53
C ARG A 343 9.63 4.77 10.69
N ASP A 344 10.32 5.02 9.59
CA ASP A 344 11.51 5.88 9.55
C ASP A 344 11.14 7.37 9.60
N GLN A 345 10.03 7.76 8.96
CA GLN A 345 9.46 9.10 9.11
C GLN A 345 9.11 9.41 10.57
N ARG A 346 8.54 8.44 11.29
CA ARG A 346 8.19 8.62 12.70
C ARG A 346 9.41 8.88 13.56
N LEU A 347 10.54 8.21 13.33
CA LEU A 347 11.78 8.53 14.03
C LEU A 347 12.27 9.93 13.66
N ARG A 348 12.25 10.31 12.38
CA ARG A 348 12.60 11.66 11.93
C ARG A 348 11.77 12.74 12.65
N ASP A 349 10.47 12.52 12.80
CA ASP A 349 9.59 13.46 13.52
C ASP A 349 9.89 13.53 15.02
N LEU A 350 10.36 12.43 15.62
CA LEU A 350 10.79 12.39 17.02
C LEU A 350 12.08 13.18 17.25
N LEU A 351 13.00 13.22 16.29
CA LEU A 351 14.24 14.00 16.41
C LEU A 351 14.00 15.50 16.60
N ALA A 352 12.89 16.02 16.07
CA ALA A 352 12.46 17.41 16.26
C ALA A 352 11.86 17.70 17.65
N ARG A 353 11.63 16.65 18.47
CA ARG A 353 11.01 16.78 19.80
C ARG A 353 12.06 16.59 20.90
N PRO A 354 11.94 17.32 22.01
CA PRO A 354 12.82 17.09 23.15
C PRO A 354 12.63 15.66 23.66
N SER A 355 13.75 14.97 23.92
CA SER A 355 13.77 13.70 24.66
C SER A 355 14.30 13.96 26.05
N LEU A 356 13.64 13.35 27.04
CA LEU A 356 14.06 13.38 28.43
C LEU A 356 14.82 12.11 28.85
N LEU A 357 14.89 11.11 27.96
CA LEU A 357 15.50 9.82 28.27
C LEU A 357 16.87 9.70 27.59
N PRO A 358 17.93 9.42 28.36
CA PRO A 358 19.22 9.06 27.77
C PRO A 358 19.09 7.75 26.98
N LEU A 359 19.99 7.54 26.03
CA LEU A 359 20.09 6.25 25.35
C LEU A 359 20.55 5.20 26.36
N ASP A 360 19.77 4.14 26.53
CA ASP A 360 20.07 3.08 27.49
C ASP A 360 21.19 2.15 26.98
N ARG A 361 21.60 1.18 27.84
CA ARG A 361 22.70 0.25 27.50
C ARG A 361 22.39 -0.58 26.25
N VAL A 362 21.15 -0.98 26.05
CA VAL A 362 20.73 -1.78 24.90
C VAL A 362 20.77 -0.96 23.62
N GLY A 363 20.28 0.28 23.65
CA GLY A 363 20.41 1.22 22.54
C GLY A 363 21.86 1.58 22.21
N LEU A 364 22.74 1.65 23.21
CA LEU A 364 24.19 1.84 22.99
C LEU A 364 24.83 0.61 22.33
N ALA A 365 24.44 -0.61 22.76
CA ALA A 365 24.89 -1.85 22.12
C ALA A 365 24.43 -1.93 20.66
N ALA A 366 23.19 -1.55 20.39
CA ALA A 366 22.65 -1.49 19.05
C ALA A 366 23.40 -0.46 18.17
N ALA A 367 23.75 0.72 18.71
CA ALA A 367 24.52 1.73 18.00
C ALA A 367 25.95 1.23 17.65
N ARG A 368 26.58 0.50 18.57
CA ARG A 368 27.87 -0.16 18.32
C ARG A 368 27.76 -1.20 17.21
N ALA A 369 26.73 -2.05 17.28
CA ALA A 369 26.47 -3.07 16.25
C ALA A 369 26.34 -2.43 14.88
N VAL A 370 25.57 -1.34 14.73
CA VAL A 370 25.43 -0.59 13.47
C VAL A 370 26.78 -0.06 12.96
N LEU A 371 27.61 0.51 13.87
CA LEU A 371 28.89 1.14 13.49
C LEU A 371 30.00 0.12 13.22
N ALA A 372 29.87 -1.11 13.71
CA ALA A 372 30.89 -2.16 13.62
C ALA A 372 30.65 -3.15 12.47
N THR A 373 29.46 -3.21 11.89
CA THR A 373 29.07 -4.34 11.03
C THR A 373 29.26 -4.13 9.55
N ASP A 374 29.62 -5.25 8.95
CA ASP A 374 29.29 -5.62 7.57
C ASP A 374 27.81 -6.02 7.52
N PRO A 375 26.95 -5.36 6.73
CA PRO A 375 25.52 -5.56 6.79
C PRO A 375 25.09 -6.72 5.88
N ALA A 376 25.10 -7.91 6.37
CA ALA A 376 24.55 -9.06 5.70
C ALA A 376 23.47 -9.74 6.57
N SER A 377 22.34 -9.08 6.80
CA SER A 377 21.12 -9.78 7.21
C SER A 377 19.91 -9.06 6.63
N ASP A 378 19.45 -9.51 5.47
CA ASP A 378 18.12 -9.22 4.94
C ASP A 378 17.06 -9.93 5.80
N LEU A 379 16.16 -9.14 6.43
CA LEU A 379 14.89 -9.62 6.93
C LEU A 379 13.83 -9.57 5.83
#